data_80f4b385bfee29bc82fc19e595b0ead2
#
_entry.id   80f4b385bfee29bc82fc19e595b0ead2
#
_cell.length_a   1.000
_cell.length_b   1.000
_cell.length_c   1.000
_cell.angle_alpha   90.00
_cell.angle_beta   90.00
_cell.angle_gamma   90.00
#
_symmetry.space_group_name_H-M   'P 1'
#
loop_
_entity.id
_entity.type
_entity.pdbx_description
1 polymer ?
#
loop_
_entity_poly.entity_id
_entity_poly.type
_entity_poly.pdbx_seq_one_letter_code
_entity_poly.pdbx_strand_id
1 'polypeptide(L)'
;VFANLVSYRIFGRSWFDRQLLNRGVDISRGRDYLLLQTQLVEELMDSPLVTVLGSESLADVLTQMDGQTRNLAWVVDSQHVLTGTLRYEAIRLLLIDQPDAADWPVSQAAVSTSAVLFPETDLATAMQQVANQSQDWIAVVEGGQHRRFLGVISRAKIVTTYQATLDRIREEEQASA
;
A
#
# COMPACT_ATOMS: atom_id res chain seq x y z
N VAL A 1 3.87 2.21 -24.37
CA VAL A 1 2.59 2.03 -25.09
C VAL A 1 2.73 0.95 -26.16
N PHE A 2 3.83 0.91 -26.94
CA PHE A 2 4.03 -0.08 -28.01
C PHE A 2 4.23 -1.52 -27.53
N ALA A 3 4.91 -1.74 -26.39
CA ALA A 3 5.17 -3.09 -25.86
C ALA A 3 3.87 -3.82 -25.43
N ASN A 4 2.88 -3.11 -24.90
CA ASN A 4 1.58 -3.69 -24.55
C ASN A 4 0.74 -4.06 -25.78
N LEU A 5 0.83 -3.27 -26.86
CA LEU A 5 0.08 -3.54 -28.08
C LEU A 5 0.60 -4.78 -28.83
N VAL A 6 1.91 -4.99 -28.82
CA VAL A 6 2.57 -6.16 -29.43
C VAL A 6 2.30 -7.44 -28.64
N SER A 7 2.31 -7.36 -27.30
CA SER A 7 1.98 -8.49 -26.44
C SER A 7 0.53 -8.95 -26.60
N TYR A 8 -0.41 -8.03 -26.74
CA TYR A 8 -1.84 -8.35 -26.94
C TYR A 8 -2.11 -9.01 -28.31
N ARG A 9 -1.33 -8.63 -29.33
CA ARG A 9 -1.52 -9.15 -30.71
C ARG A 9 -0.86 -10.51 -30.95
N ILE A 10 0.20 -10.86 -30.19
CA ILE A 10 0.95 -12.11 -30.38
C ILE A 10 0.49 -13.20 -29.39
N PHE A 11 0.06 -12.85 -28.17
CA PHE A 11 -0.25 -13.81 -27.11
C PHE A 11 -1.69 -13.73 -26.58
N GLY A 12 -2.50 -12.77 -27.03
CA GLY A 12 -3.90 -12.59 -26.63
C GLY A 12 -4.12 -12.26 -25.15
N ARG A 13 -3.03 -12.14 -24.37
CA ARG A 13 -3.07 -11.86 -22.91
C ARG A 13 -1.82 -11.07 -22.49
N SER A 14 -1.99 -10.17 -21.52
CA SER A 14 -0.90 -9.38 -20.93
C SER A 14 0.04 -10.30 -20.12
N TRP A 15 1.32 -9.89 -19.94
CA TRP A 15 2.27 -10.58 -19.06
C TRP A 15 1.72 -10.74 -17.63
N PHE A 16 0.93 -9.78 -17.18
CA PHE A 16 0.26 -9.76 -15.89
C PHE A 16 -0.85 -10.84 -15.81
N ASP A 17 -1.63 -11.03 -16.88
CA ASP A 17 -2.64 -12.08 -16.98
C ASP A 17 -2.02 -13.48 -16.82
N ARG A 18 -0.80 -13.67 -17.32
CA ARG A 18 -0.04 -14.92 -17.14
C ARG A 18 0.38 -15.17 -15.69
N GLN A 19 0.81 -14.13 -14.97
CA GLN A 19 1.16 -14.28 -13.55
C GLN A 19 -0.06 -14.60 -12.70
N LEU A 20 -1.21 -14.03 -13.01
CA LEU A 20 -2.47 -14.31 -12.31
C LEU A 20 -3.00 -15.72 -12.69
N LEU A 21 -2.92 -16.12 -13.96
CA LEU A 21 -3.25 -17.48 -14.39
C LEU A 21 -2.36 -18.54 -13.74
N ASN A 22 -1.07 -18.30 -13.58
CA ASN A 22 -0.15 -19.20 -12.88
C ASN A 22 -0.49 -19.33 -11.38
N ARG A 23 -1.26 -18.40 -10.84
CA ARG A 23 -1.82 -18.42 -9.48
C ARG A 23 -3.30 -18.89 -9.46
N GLY A 24 -3.83 -19.39 -10.59
CA GLY A 24 -5.19 -19.90 -10.71
C GLY A 24 -6.26 -18.81 -10.89
N VAL A 25 -5.88 -17.55 -11.20
CA VAL A 25 -6.82 -16.45 -11.42
C VAL A 25 -7.00 -16.21 -12.90
N ASP A 26 -8.18 -16.56 -13.45
CA ASP A 26 -8.58 -16.31 -14.85
C ASP A 26 -9.39 -15.01 -14.95
N ILE A 27 -8.80 -13.96 -15.54
CA ILE A 27 -9.42 -12.63 -15.72
C ILE A 27 -10.21 -12.53 -17.04
N SER A 28 -10.47 -13.64 -17.73
CA SER A 28 -11.11 -13.61 -19.06
C SER A 28 -12.60 -13.23 -19.05
N ARG A 29 -13.20 -13.00 -17.87
CA ARG A 29 -14.62 -12.72 -17.70
C ARG A 29 -14.87 -11.28 -17.31
N GLY A 30 -15.45 -10.49 -18.20
CA GLY A 30 -15.68 -9.05 -17.99
C GLY A 30 -16.53 -8.67 -16.76
N ARG A 31 -17.38 -9.60 -16.24
CA ARG A 31 -18.17 -9.40 -15.02
C ARG A 31 -17.32 -9.39 -13.76
N ASP A 32 -16.30 -10.25 -13.70
CA ASP A 32 -15.36 -10.37 -12.58
C ASP A 32 -14.60 -9.05 -12.38
N TYR A 33 -14.20 -8.45 -13.49
CA TYR A 33 -13.47 -7.18 -13.50
C TYR A 33 -14.34 -6.02 -13.01
N LEU A 34 -15.61 -5.97 -13.38
CA LEU A 34 -16.54 -4.93 -12.93
C LEU A 34 -16.74 -4.94 -11.40
N LEU A 35 -16.87 -6.12 -10.79
CA LEU A 35 -17.03 -6.22 -9.33
C LEU A 35 -15.76 -5.80 -8.57
N LEU A 36 -14.57 -6.10 -9.11
CA LEU A 36 -13.31 -5.61 -8.55
C LEU A 36 -13.15 -4.08 -8.66
N GLN A 37 -13.78 -3.45 -9.66
CA GLN A 37 -13.78 -2.00 -9.83
C GLN A 37 -14.78 -1.27 -8.91
N THR A 38 -15.78 -1.96 -8.37
CA THR A 38 -16.73 -1.35 -7.44
C THR A 38 -16.24 -1.25 -6.01
N GLN A 39 -15.19 -2.02 -5.65
CA GLN A 39 -14.63 -2.03 -4.30
C GLN A 39 -13.45 -1.07 -4.22
N LEU A 40 -13.56 -0.05 -3.37
CA LEU A 40 -12.59 1.04 -3.27
C LEU A 40 -11.62 0.84 -2.11
N VAL A 41 -10.43 1.43 -2.24
CA VAL A 41 -9.40 1.41 -1.18
C VAL A 41 -9.91 2.03 0.11
N GLU A 42 -10.75 3.08 0.05
CA GLU A 42 -11.33 3.72 1.24
C GLU A 42 -12.15 2.78 2.12
N GLU A 43 -12.79 1.78 1.53
CA GLU A 43 -13.55 0.76 2.26
C GLU A 43 -12.65 -0.26 2.97
N LEU A 44 -11.40 -0.37 2.54
CA LEU A 44 -10.44 -1.37 2.99
C LEU A 44 -9.31 -0.81 3.83
N MET A 45 -9.07 0.50 3.81
CA MET A 45 -7.98 1.11 4.55
C MET A 45 -8.21 1.05 6.05
N ASP A 46 -7.10 1.04 6.79
CA ASP A 46 -7.06 1.06 8.24
C ASP A 46 -6.43 2.38 8.72
N SER A 47 -6.73 2.76 9.97
CA SER A 47 -5.99 3.83 10.63
C SER A 47 -4.53 3.40 10.87
N PRO A 48 -3.55 4.30 10.69
CA PRO A 48 -2.15 4.01 11.03
C PRO A 48 -1.99 3.83 12.54
N LEU A 49 -1.10 2.93 12.98
CA LEU A 49 -0.82 2.75 14.41
C LEU A 49 0.03 3.89 14.97
N VAL A 50 1.01 4.34 14.20
CA VAL A 50 1.93 5.42 14.61
C VAL A 50 2.03 6.44 13.48
N THR A 51 1.60 7.67 13.76
CA THR A 51 1.79 8.84 12.91
C THR A 51 2.48 9.91 13.75
N VAL A 52 3.58 10.44 13.23
CA VAL A 52 4.46 11.39 13.95
C VAL A 52 4.71 12.62 13.10
N LEU A 53 4.94 13.76 13.78
CA LEU A 53 5.36 14.96 13.09
C LEU A 53 6.86 14.89 12.75
N GLY A 54 7.23 15.38 11.58
CA GLY A 54 8.64 15.44 11.16
C GLY A 54 9.54 16.26 12.10
N SER A 55 8.95 17.09 12.98
CA SER A 55 9.65 17.90 13.99
C SER A 55 9.84 17.20 15.34
N GLU A 56 9.20 16.04 15.57
CA GLU A 56 9.38 15.27 16.81
C GLU A 56 10.80 14.71 16.89
N SER A 57 11.30 14.44 18.11
CA SER A 57 12.62 13.86 18.30
C SER A 57 12.63 12.36 18.01
N LEU A 58 13.76 11.81 17.57
CA LEU A 58 13.90 10.38 17.35
C LEU A 58 13.70 9.57 18.64
N ALA A 59 14.12 10.10 19.79
CA ALA A 59 13.93 9.45 21.09
C ALA A 59 12.44 9.32 21.46
N ASP A 60 11.66 10.39 21.25
CA ASP A 60 10.22 10.37 21.55
C ASP A 60 9.49 9.39 20.65
N VAL A 61 9.82 9.39 19.35
CA VAL A 61 9.20 8.47 18.38
C VAL A 61 9.59 7.04 18.66
N LEU A 62 10.84 6.75 19.04
CA LEU A 62 11.25 5.41 19.45
C LEU A 62 10.41 4.92 20.63
N THR A 63 10.16 5.78 21.62
CA THR A 63 9.33 5.46 22.78
C THR A 63 7.87 5.20 22.39
N GLN A 64 7.31 6.00 21.46
CA GLN A 64 5.94 5.79 20.96
C GLN A 64 5.80 4.49 20.18
N MET A 65 6.86 4.06 19.50
CA MET A 65 6.86 2.81 18.71
C MET A 65 7.13 1.58 19.57
N ASP A 66 7.67 1.74 20.77
CA ASP A 66 8.02 0.62 21.63
C ASP A 66 6.76 -0.18 22.03
N GLY A 67 6.83 -1.49 21.90
CA GLY A 67 5.68 -2.37 22.16
C GLY A 67 4.59 -2.37 21.08
N GLN A 68 4.72 -1.60 20.02
CA GLN A 68 3.77 -1.63 18.89
C GLN A 68 3.99 -2.86 18.00
N THR A 69 2.90 -3.43 17.51
CA THR A 69 2.93 -4.61 16.63
C THR A 69 3.52 -4.31 15.25
N ARG A 70 3.51 -3.03 14.84
CA ARG A 70 4.03 -2.57 13.54
C ARG A 70 5.25 -1.70 13.76
N ASN A 71 6.37 -2.12 13.20
CA ASN A 71 7.67 -1.43 13.33
C ASN A 71 7.84 -0.29 12.32
N LEU A 72 6.77 0.45 12.02
CA LEU A 72 6.74 1.52 11.01
C LEU A 72 5.93 2.71 11.52
N ALA A 73 6.54 3.89 11.52
CA ALA A 73 5.89 5.17 11.73
C ALA A 73 5.71 5.92 10.39
N TRP A 74 4.59 6.61 10.25
CA TRP A 74 4.29 7.49 9.13
C TRP A 74 4.60 8.92 9.53
N VAL A 75 5.45 9.58 8.74
CA VAL A 75 5.94 10.93 9.05
C VAL A 75 5.13 11.93 8.24
N VAL A 76 4.53 12.89 8.95
CA VAL A 76 3.73 13.96 8.36
C VAL A 76 4.27 15.34 8.74
N ASP A 77 3.94 16.34 7.96
CA ASP A 77 4.18 17.73 8.31
C ASP A 77 3.03 18.32 9.15
N SER A 78 3.13 19.62 9.47
CA SER A 78 2.13 20.36 10.25
C SER A 78 0.75 20.49 9.54
N GLN A 79 0.70 20.25 8.24
CA GLN A 79 -0.54 20.22 7.43
C GLN A 79 -1.08 18.79 7.23
N HIS A 80 -0.48 17.81 7.92
CA HIS A 80 -0.81 16.40 7.79
C HIS A 80 -0.51 15.81 6.40
N VAL A 81 0.45 16.40 5.69
CA VAL A 81 0.95 15.88 4.41
C VAL A 81 1.98 14.81 4.68
N LEU A 82 1.87 13.68 4.01
CA LEU A 82 2.84 12.58 4.13
C LEU A 82 4.19 12.99 3.55
N THR A 83 5.22 13.00 4.39
CA THR A 83 6.60 13.36 4.01
C THR A 83 7.52 12.15 3.94
N GLY A 84 7.20 11.05 4.66
CA GLY A 84 8.01 9.84 4.63
C GLY A 84 7.55 8.78 5.60
N THR A 85 8.42 7.81 5.78
CA THR A 85 8.25 6.72 6.75
C THR A 85 9.54 6.51 7.54
N LEU A 86 9.40 5.96 8.75
CA LEU A 86 10.52 5.67 9.61
C LEU A 86 10.32 4.29 10.27
N ARG A 87 11.33 3.43 10.18
CA ARG A 87 11.31 2.09 10.77
C ARG A 87 11.92 2.12 12.16
N TYR A 88 11.31 1.41 13.10
CA TYR A 88 11.81 1.25 14.47
C TYR A 88 13.28 0.79 14.50
N GLU A 89 13.63 -0.24 13.74
CA GLU A 89 14.99 -0.75 13.66
C GLU A 89 15.99 0.29 13.11
N ALA A 90 15.56 1.13 12.16
CA ALA A 90 16.41 2.17 11.61
C ALA A 90 16.75 3.24 12.68
N ILE A 91 15.78 3.62 13.52
CA ILE A 91 16.04 4.53 14.65
C ILE A 91 17.02 3.88 15.63
N ARG A 92 16.76 2.64 16.03
CA ARG A 92 17.64 1.94 16.98
C ARG A 92 19.07 1.85 16.51
N LEU A 93 19.30 1.45 15.26
CA LEU A 93 20.62 1.35 14.67
C LEU A 93 21.31 2.72 14.61
N LEU A 94 20.57 3.77 14.22
CA LEU A 94 21.10 5.14 14.20
C LEU A 94 21.53 5.60 15.58
N LEU A 95 20.72 5.36 16.63
CA LEU A 95 21.04 5.78 18.00
C LEU A 95 22.17 4.97 18.63
N ILE A 96 22.42 3.72 18.19
CA ILE A 96 23.58 2.94 18.60
C ILE A 96 24.86 3.55 18.00
N ASP A 97 24.83 3.91 16.71
CA ASP A 97 25.97 4.47 15.99
C ASP A 97 26.23 5.94 16.37
N GLN A 98 25.15 6.70 16.56
CA GLN A 98 25.18 8.14 16.85
C GLN A 98 24.20 8.47 18.01
N PRO A 99 24.64 8.34 19.28
CA PRO A 99 23.76 8.61 20.44
C PRO A 99 23.19 10.03 20.47
N ASP A 100 23.95 11.01 19.97
CA ASP A 100 23.52 12.42 19.90
C ASP A 100 22.36 12.66 18.92
N ALA A 101 22.06 11.68 18.05
CA ALA A 101 20.92 11.74 17.16
C ALA A 101 19.57 11.61 17.88
N ALA A 102 19.55 11.29 19.17
CA ALA A 102 18.33 11.18 19.97
C ALA A 102 17.43 12.44 19.87
N ASP A 103 18.05 13.62 19.86
CA ASP A 103 17.37 14.90 19.77
C ASP A 103 17.12 15.38 18.33
N TRP A 104 17.54 14.61 17.32
CA TRP A 104 17.31 15.01 15.94
C TRP A 104 15.83 14.91 15.57
N PRO A 105 15.34 15.85 14.73
CA PRO A 105 13.99 15.76 14.22
C PRO A 105 13.86 14.55 13.29
N VAL A 106 12.74 13.86 13.38
CA VAL A 106 12.39 12.68 12.58
C VAL A 106 12.58 12.91 11.08
N SER A 107 12.31 14.13 10.60
CA SER A 107 12.47 14.50 9.19
C SER A 107 13.89 14.29 8.64
N GLN A 108 14.92 14.23 9.50
CA GLN A 108 16.30 13.95 9.06
C GLN A 108 16.58 12.47 8.81
N ALA A 109 15.82 11.57 9.46
CA ALA A 109 15.98 10.13 9.33
C ALA A 109 14.86 9.46 8.51
N ALA A 110 13.78 10.18 8.23
CA ALA A 110 12.66 9.67 7.48
C ALA A 110 13.03 9.39 6.02
N VAL A 111 12.55 8.25 5.51
CA VAL A 111 12.73 7.85 4.11
C VAL A 111 11.46 8.20 3.33
N SER A 112 11.61 8.94 2.24
CA SER A 112 10.50 9.25 1.34
C SER A 112 9.82 7.98 0.84
N THR A 113 8.49 7.96 0.87
CA THR A 113 7.71 6.89 0.25
C THR A 113 7.11 7.37 -1.07
N SER A 114 7.32 6.58 -2.12
CA SER A 114 6.72 6.82 -3.45
C SER A 114 5.46 6.00 -3.67
N ALA A 115 5.28 4.95 -2.87
CA ALA A 115 4.17 4.03 -2.99
C ALA A 115 2.99 4.55 -2.17
N VAL A 116 2.04 5.17 -2.86
CA VAL A 116 0.78 5.64 -2.26
C VAL A 116 -0.40 5.16 -3.10
N LEU A 117 -1.55 4.97 -2.43
CA LEU A 117 -2.85 4.75 -3.06
C LEU A 117 -3.76 5.93 -2.73
N PHE A 118 -4.83 6.07 -3.50
CA PHE A 118 -5.88 7.06 -3.26
C PHE A 118 -7.14 6.35 -2.77
N PRO A 119 -8.00 7.02 -1.99
CA PRO A 119 -9.26 6.45 -1.49
C PRO A 119 -10.14 5.87 -2.60
N GLU A 120 -10.23 6.58 -3.71
CA GLU A 120 -11.02 6.25 -4.89
C GLU A 120 -10.38 5.20 -5.80
N THR A 121 -9.21 4.68 -5.46
CA THR A 121 -8.57 3.60 -6.23
C THR A 121 -9.36 2.32 -6.06
N ASP A 122 -9.76 1.71 -7.17
CA ASP A 122 -10.43 0.41 -7.16
C ASP A 122 -9.48 -0.75 -6.85
N LEU A 123 -10.04 -1.86 -6.37
CA LEU A 123 -9.28 -3.03 -5.93
C LEU A 123 -8.44 -3.66 -7.05
N ALA A 124 -8.93 -3.65 -8.31
CA ALA A 124 -8.17 -4.18 -9.43
C ALA A 124 -6.93 -3.33 -9.72
N THR A 125 -7.08 -2.01 -9.71
CA THR A 125 -5.99 -1.04 -9.88
C THR A 125 -5.02 -1.10 -8.70
N ALA A 126 -5.53 -1.17 -7.46
CA ALA A 126 -4.71 -1.31 -6.26
C ALA A 126 -3.84 -2.58 -6.32
N MET A 127 -4.44 -3.72 -6.70
CA MET A 127 -3.71 -4.99 -6.88
C MET A 127 -2.57 -4.87 -7.90
N GLN A 128 -2.79 -4.18 -9.03
CA GLN A 128 -1.74 -3.93 -10.03
C GLN A 128 -0.60 -3.07 -9.50
N GLN A 129 -0.93 -2.02 -8.74
CA GLN A 129 0.07 -1.10 -8.19
C GLN A 129 0.94 -1.77 -7.12
N VAL A 130 0.37 -2.65 -6.29
CA VAL A 130 1.11 -3.30 -5.20
C VAL A 130 1.85 -4.57 -5.63
N ALA A 131 1.52 -5.16 -6.79
CA ALA A 131 2.10 -6.42 -7.25
C ALA A 131 3.63 -6.39 -7.36
N ASN A 132 4.21 -5.23 -7.68
CA ASN A 132 5.65 -5.04 -7.87
C ASN A 132 6.33 -4.32 -6.69
N GLN A 133 5.62 -4.09 -5.59
CA GLN A 133 6.14 -3.39 -4.43
C GLN A 133 6.64 -4.38 -3.37
N SER A 134 7.76 -4.03 -2.73
CA SER A 134 8.33 -4.81 -1.63
C SER A 134 7.78 -4.40 -0.27
N GLN A 135 7.02 -3.30 -0.19
CA GLN A 135 6.46 -2.79 1.06
C GLN A 135 5.21 -3.57 1.44
N ASP A 136 5.09 -3.93 2.73
CA ASP A 136 3.91 -4.62 3.26
C ASP A 136 2.76 -3.67 3.57
N TRP A 137 3.07 -2.40 3.82
CA TRP A 137 2.13 -1.34 4.13
C TRP A 137 2.25 -0.20 3.14
N ILE A 138 1.12 0.26 2.63
CA ILE A 138 1.01 1.32 1.64
C ILE A 138 0.20 2.45 2.25
N ALA A 139 0.69 3.69 2.10
CA ALA A 139 -0.04 4.87 2.52
C ALA A 139 -1.24 5.12 1.62
N VAL A 140 -2.35 5.54 2.23
CA VAL A 140 -3.49 6.10 1.52
C VAL A 140 -3.49 7.60 1.75
N VAL A 141 -3.45 8.36 0.67
CA VAL A 141 -3.38 9.83 0.72
C VAL A 141 -4.50 10.44 -0.13
N GLU A 142 -4.92 11.64 0.24
CA GLU A 142 -5.87 12.42 -0.54
C GLU A 142 -5.29 12.74 -1.94
N GLY A 143 -6.13 12.64 -2.95
CA GLY A 143 -5.75 12.99 -4.32
C GLY A 143 -5.44 14.48 -4.47
N GLY A 144 -4.62 14.85 -5.48
CA GLY A 144 -4.26 16.21 -5.78
C GLY A 144 -2.87 16.65 -5.28
N GLN A 145 -2.66 17.96 -5.12
CA GLN A 145 -1.34 18.54 -4.82
C GLN A 145 -0.88 18.31 -3.38
N HIS A 146 -1.79 18.11 -2.43
CA HIS A 146 -1.47 18.17 -1.00
C HIS A 146 -1.16 16.82 -0.34
N ARG A 147 -1.42 15.68 -0.99
CA ARG A 147 -1.12 14.32 -0.46
C ARG A 147 -1.38 14.16 1.05
N ARG A 148 -2.49 14.71 1.54
CA ARG A 148 -2.88 14.60 2.95
C ARG A 148 -2.98 13.12 3.32
N PHE A 149 -2.33 12.75 4.40
CA PHE A 149 -2.32 11.37 4.87
C PHE A 149 -3.67 11.00 5.50
N LEU A 150 -4.30 9.94 4.99
CA LEU A 150 -5.63 9.50 5.41
C LEU A 150 -5.58 8.18 6.19
N GLY A 151 -4.69 7.27 5.81
CA GLY A 151 -4.64 5.96 6.41
C GLY A 151 -3.62 5.05 5.74
N VAL A 152 -3.75 3.77 5.99
CA VAL A 152 -2.85 2.74 5.46
C VAL A 152 -3.66 1.53 5.00
N ILE A 153 -3.09 0.78 4.07
CA ILE A 153 -3.62 -0.52 3.68
C ILE A 153 -2.48 -1.53 3.59
N SER A 154 -2.69 -2.74 4.07
CA SER A 154 -1.69 -3.78 3.90
C SER A 154 -1.80 -4.43 2.53
N ARG A 155 -0.67 -4.77 1.93
CA ARG A 155 -0.62 -5.56 0.70
C ARG A 155 -1.36 -6.88 0.86
N ALA A 156 -1.23 -7.53 2.02
CA ALA A 156 -1.95 -8.77 2.31
C ALA A 156 -3.46 -8.58 2.23
N LYS A 157 -4.01 -7.48 2.78
CA LYS A 157 -5.44 -7.18 2.74
C LYS A 157 -5.94 -6.98 1.31
N ILE A 158 -5.18 -6.27 0.47
CA ILE A 158 -5.51 -6.10 -0.96
C ILE A 158 -5.57 -7.47 -1.64
N VAL A 159 -4.54 -8.31 -1.47
CA VAL A 159 -4.47 -9.63 -2.10
C VAL A 159 -5.59 -10.56 -1.63
N THR A 160 -5.82 -10.63 -0.31
CA THR A 160 -6.86 -11.52 0.24
C THR A 160 -8.26 -11.08 -0.16
N THR A 161 -8.54 -9.77 -0.15
CA THR A 161 -9.84 -9.24 -0.59
C THR A 161 -10.07 -9.47 -2.08
N TYR A 162 -9.03 -9.27 -2.89
CA TYR A 162 -9.08 -9.55 -4.33
C TYR A 162 -9.42 -11.02 -4.60
N GLN A 163 -8.74 -11.95 -3.92
CA GLN A 163 -9.01 -13.39 -4.06
C GLN A 163 -10.41 -13.76 -3.58
N ALA A 164 -10.84 -13.27 -2.41
CA ALA A 164 -12.17 -13.54 -1.87
C ALA A 164 -13.29 -13.02 -2.80
N THR A 165 -13.08 -11.88 -3.45
CA THR A 165 -14.05 -11.34 -4.42
C THR A 165 -14.15 -12.24 -5.64
N LEU A 166 -13.04 -12.74 -6.17
CA LEU A 166 -13.05 -13.67 -7.30
C LEU A 166 -13.71 -15.01 -6.95
N ASP A 167 -13.46 -15.56 -5.77
CA ASP A 167 -14.05 -16.81 -5.34
C ASP A 167 -15.57 -16.69 -5.20
N ARG A 168 -16.07 -15.59 -4.62
CA ARG A 168 -17.51 -15.31 -4.53
C ARG A 168 -18.17 -15.25 -5.91
N ILE A 169 -17.53 -14.62 -6.89
CA ILE A 169 -18.05 -14.55 -8.26
C ILE A 169 -18.20 -15.95 -8.87
N ARG A 170 -17.19 -16.81 -8.69
CA ARG A 170 -17.22 -18.19 -9.20
C ARG A 170 -18.33 -19.02 -8.56
N GLU A 171 -18.55 -18.86 -7.25
CA GLU A 171 -19.63 -19.53 -6.53
C GLU A 171 -21.02 -19.10 -7.05
N GLU A 172 -21.23 -17.79 -7.29
CA GLU A 172 -22.48 -17.25 -7.85
C GLU A 172 -22.75 -17.79 -9.27
N GLU A 173 -21.72 -17.91 -10.10
CA GLU A 173 -21.85 -18.48 -11.45
C GLU A 173 -22.22 -19.96 -11.42
N GLN A 174 -21.62 -20.74 -10.51
CA GLN A 174 -21.92 -22.16 -10.36
C GLN A 174 -23.34 -22.41 -9.82
N ALA A 175 -23.83 -21.52 -8.96
CA ALA A 175 -25.19 -21.60 -8.40
C ALA A 175 -26.26 -21.19 -9.42
N SER A 176 -25.88 -20.50 -10.50
CA SER A 176 -26.79 -20.00 -11.55
C SER A 176 -26.80 -20.87 -12.82
N ALA A 177 -25.97 -21.91 -12.88
CA ALA A 177 -25.84 -22.85 -13.99
C ALA A 177 -26.56 -24.16 -13.72
#